data_b769c0c78fe0daa270392edb86523a25
#
_entry.id   b769c0c78fe0daa270392edb86523a25
#
_cell.length_a   1.000
_cell.length_b   1.000
_cell.length_c   1.000
_cell.angle_alpha   90.00
_cell.angle_beta   90.00
_cell.angle_gamma   90.00
#
_symmetry.space_group_name_H-M   'P 1'
#
loop_
_entity.id
_entity.type
_entity.pdbx_description
1 polymer ?
#
loop_
_entity_poly.entity_id
_entity_poly.type
_entity_poly.pdbx_seq_one_letter_code
_entity_poly.pdbx_strand_id
1 'polypeptide(L)'
;MLLIIDPNNDFADSHGSLYVPNANKAIEALAHYINENNPEAIAISLDTHRRYHVGHCAYWQGEGVQPFTNVRAEDVENGRIAP
;
A
#
# COMPACT_ATOMS: atom_id res chain seq x y z
N MET A 1 -1.58 -8.19 23.63
CA MET A 1 -2.27 -7.76 22.39
C MET A 1 -1.37 -7.99 21.19
N LEU A 2 -1.89 -8.51 20.12
CA LEU A 2 -1.20 -8.64 18.84
C LEU A 2 -1.53 -7.43 17.95
N LEU A 3 -0.51 -6.73 17.46
CA LEU A 3 -0.67 -5.63 16.52
C LEU A 3 -0.23 -6.09 15.13
N ILE A 4 -1.12 -5.99 14.15
CA ILE A 4 -0.88 -6.36 12.75
C ILE A 4 -0.93 -5.08 11.93
N ILE A 5 0.16 -4.79 11.22
CA ILE A 5 0.30 -3.55 10.47
C ILE A 5 0.21 -3.83 8.97
N ASP A 6 -0.76 -3.20 8.32
CA ASP A 6 -0.94 -3.17 6.86
C ASP A 6 -1.00 -4.54 6.17
N PRO A 7 -1.85 -5.49 6.62
CA PRO A 7 -2.01 -6.77 5.96
C PRO A 7 -2.91 -6.71 4.71
N ASN A 8 -2.90 -5.58 4.04
CA ASN A 8 -3.73 -5.34 2.86
C ASN A 8 -3.49 -6.38 1.76
N ASN A 9 -4.54 -6.80 1.09
CA ASN A 9 -4.45 -7.71 -0.05
C ASN A 9 -3.52 -7.18 -1.14
N ASP A 10 -3.52 -5.87 -1.37
CA ASP A 10 -2.66 -5.25 -2.38
C ASP A 10 -1.18 -5.46 -2.11
N PHE A 11 -0.79 -5.63 -0.84
CA PHE A 11 0.59 -5.93 -0.47
C PHE A 11 0.87 -7.42 -0.35
N ALA A 12 -0.11 -8.20 0.08
CA ALA A 12 0.07 -9.59 0.48
C ALA A 12 -0.29 -10.61 -0.60
N ASP A 13 -1.17 -10.24 -1.55
CA ASP A 13 -1.57 -11.12 -2.64
C ASP A 13 -0.65 -10.90 -3.84
N SER A 14 -0.18 -12.00 -4.46
CA SER A 14 0.68 -11.93 -5.65
C SER A 14 0.04 -11.20 -6.83
N HIS A 15 -1.28 -11.07 -6.85
CA HIS A 15 -2.04 -10.30 -7.85
C HIS A 15 -2.39 -8.90 -7.35
N GLY A 16 -1.96 -8.52 -6.16
CA GLY A 16 -2.19 -7.20 -5.59
C GLY A 16 -1.45 -6.09 -6.34
N SER A 17 -1.95 -4.87 -6.25
CA SER A 17 -1.41 -3.73 -7.00
C SER A 17 -0.01 -3.31 -6.54
N LEU A 18 0.39 -3.69 -5.33
CA LEU A 18 1.68 -3.33 -4.74
C LEU A 18 2.26 -4.52 -3.96
N TYR A 19 2.29 -5.67 -4.60
CA TYR A 19 2.72 -6.91 -3.95
C TYR A 19 4.15 -6.83 -3.42
N VAL A 20 4.31 -7.19 -2.14
CA VAL A 20 5.61 -7.32 -1.51
C VAL A 20 6.05 -8.79 -1.60
N PRO A 21 7.20 -9.09 -2.21
CA PRO A 21 7.67 -10.47 -2.33
C PRO A 21 7.68 -11.18 -0.98
N ASN A 22 7.12 -12.39 -0.94
CA ASN A 22 6.97 -13.24 0.25
C ASN A 22 5.96 -12.73 1.31
N ALA A 23 5.25 -11.66 1.07
CA ALA A 23 4.24 -11.17 2.02
C ALA A 23 3.10 -12.18 2.23
N ASN A 24 2.72 -12.93 1.21
CA ASN A 24 1.75 -14.02 1.31
C ASN A 24 2.18 -15.09 2.33
N LYS A 25 3.48 -15.41 2.37
CA LYS A 25 4.03 -16.36 3.33
C LYS A 25 4.00 -15.80 4.75
N ALA A 26 4.27 -14.50 4.90
CA ALA A 26 4.17 -13.84 6.19
C ALA A 26 2.73 -13.86 6.72
N ILE A 27 1.74 -13.68 5.86
CA ILE A 27 0.33 -13.77 6.24
C ILE A 27 -0.04 -15.20 6.66
N GLU A 28 0.44 -16.22 5.96
CA GLU A 28 0.22 -17.61 6.35
C GLU A 28 0.83 -17.92 7.72
N ALA A 29 2.05 -17.46 7.96
CA ALA A 29 2.71 -17.61 9.27
C ALA A 29 1.96 -16.88 10.38
N LEU A 30 1.42 -15.70 10.08
CA LEU A 30 0.61 -14.94 11.02
C LEU A 30 -0.69 -15.67 11.37
N ALA A 31 -1.37 -16.24 10.40
CA ALA A 31 -2.57 -17.03 10.62
C ALA A 31 -2.29 -18.24 11.52
N HIS A 32 -1.17 -18.93 11.30
CA HIS A 32 -0.71 -20.01 12.17
C HIS A 32 -0.47 -19.53 13.59
N TYR A 33 0.23 -18.42 13.76
CA TYR A 33 0.51 -17.85 15.06
C TYR A 33 -0.77 -17.54 15.84
N ILE A 34 -1.75 -16.93 15.17
CA ILE A 34 -3.04 -16.59 15.78
C ILE A 34 -3.77 -17.84 16.25
N ASN A 35 -3.80 -18.87 15.41
CA ASN A 35 -4.49 -20.13 15.72
C ASN A 35 -3.84 -20.90 16.87
N GLU A 36 -2.52 -20.86 16.97
CA GLU A 36 -1.77 -21.57 18.00
C GLU A 36 -1.74 -20.80 19.34
N ASN A 37 -1.68 -19.49 19.32
CA ASN A 37 -1.50 -18.67 20.51
C ASN A 37 -2.76 -18.02 21.04
N ASN A 38 -3.82 -17.99 20.23
CA ASN A 38 -5.13 -17.46 20.60
C ASN A 38 -5.05 -16.12 21.36
N PRO A 39 -4.50 -15.06 20.76
CA PRO A 39 -4.30 -13.79 21.45
C PRO A 39 -5.63 -13.20 21.93
N GLU A 40 -5.63 -12.58 23.12
CA GLU A 40 -6.82 -11.99 23.73
C GLU A 40 -7.39 -10.82 22.93
N ALA A 41 -6.50 -10.04 22.31
CA ALA A 41 -6.89 -8.89 21.51
C ALA A 41 -5.97 -8.76 20.29
N ILE A 42 -6.57 -8.38 19.17
CA ILE A 42 -5.86 -8.12 17.91
C ILE A 42 -6.25 -6.72 17.44
N ALA A 43 -5.24 -5.89 17.16
CA ALA A 43 -5.42 -4.61 16.49
C ALA A 43 -4.80 -4.69 15.10
N ILE A 44 -5.52 -4.22 14.10
CA ILE A 44 -5.10 -4.29 12.70
C ILE A 44 -5.14 -2.89 12.10
N SER A 45 -4.03 -2.44 11.51
CA SER A 45 -4.02 -1.25 10.67
C SER A 45 -4.15 -1.63 9.21
N LEU A 46 -4.81 -0.78 8.45
CA LEU A 46 -4.89 -0.93 6.99
C LEU A 46 -4.43 0.38 6.36
N ASP A 47 -3.54 0.26 5.38
CA ASP A 47 -3.17 1.39 4.54
C ASP A 47 -4.36 1.73 3.65
N THR A 48 -4.94 2.90 3.88
CA THR A 48 -6.11 3.37 3.14
C THR A 48 -5.91 4.81 2.68
N HIS A 49 -6.31 5.08 1.45
CA HIS A 49 -6.19 6.39 0.85
C HIS A 49 -7.53 6.85 0.31
N ARG A 50 -7.74 8.16 0.31
CA ARG A 50 -8.86 8.74 -0.43
C ARG A 50 -8.59 8.55 -1.92
N ARG A 51 -9.67 8.41 -2.70
CA ARG A 51 -9.58 8.27 -4.16
C ARG A 51 -8.76 9.41 -4.79
N TYR A 52 -8.91 10.62 -4.28
CA TYR A 52 -8.16 11.80 -4.71
C TYR A 52 -7.11 12.13 -3.66
N HIS A 53 -5.90 11.68 -3.88
CA HIS A 53 -4.80 11.78 -2.93
C HIS A 53 -3.48 12.07 -3.67
N VAL A 54 -2.61 12.88 -3.07
CA VAL A 54 -1.32 13.28 -3.66
C VAL A 54 -0.45 12.08 -4.08
N GLY A 55 -0.61 10.94 -3.45
CA GLY A 55 0.10 9.71 -3.79
C GLY A 55 -0.47 8.95 -4.99
N HIS A 56 -1.59 9.38 -5.55
CA HIS A 56 -2.22 8.71 -6.69
C HIS A 56 -1.98 9.46 -7.98
N CYS A 57 -1.75 8.74 -9.07
CA CYS A 57 -1.56 9.35 -10.39
C CYS A 57 -2.75 10.23 -10.81
N ALA A 58 -3.97 9.91 -10.37
CA ALA A 58 -5.17 10.69 -10.69
C ALA A 58 -5.15 12.11 -10.10
N TYR A 59 -4.32 12.37 -9.09
CA TYR A 59 -4.16 13.70 -8.50
C TYR A 59 -3.36 14.64 -9.43
N TRP A 60 -2.45 14.08 -10.22
CA TRP A 60 -1.49 14.83 -11.01
C TRP A 60 -1.94 14.95 -12.47
N GLN A 61 -1.70 16.12 -13.06
CA GLN A 61 -1.96 16.41 -14.46
C GLN A 61 -0.62 16.56 -15.19
N GLY A 62 -0.55 15.96 -16.36
CA GLY A 62 0.65 16.01 -17.18
C GLY A 62 0.72 14.84 -18.14
N GLU A 63 1.49 15.01 -19.21
CA GLU A 63 1.67 13.95 -20.18
C GLU A 63 2.47 12.78 -19.57
N GLY A 64 1.98 11.57 -19.75
CA GLY A 64 2.65 10.36 -19.28
C GLY A 64 2.47 10.04 -17.81
N VAL A 65 1.62 10.78 -17.07
CA VAL A 65 1.32 10.46 -15.67
C VAL A 65 0.40 9.25 -15.61
N GLN A 66 0.90 8.19 -15.00
CA GLN A 66 0.19 6.92 -14.84
C GLN A 66 0.59 6.29 -13.50
N PRO A 67 -0.03 5.18 -13.07
CA PRO A 67 0.38 4.51 -11.83
C PRO A 67 1.89 4.25 -11.79
N PHE A 68 2.49 4.56 -10.64
CA PHE A 68 3.93 4.43 -10.35
C PHE A 68 4.85 5.40 -11.11
N THR A 69 4.30 6.42 -11.75
CA THR A 69 5.11 7.51 -12.29
C THR A 69 5.79 8.26 -11.14
N ASN A 70 7.10 8.46 -11.25
CA ASN A 70 7.85 9.24 -10.29
C ASN A 70 7.72 10.74 -10.63
N VAL A 71 7.00 11.48 -9.80
CA VAL A 71 6.85 12.92 -9.94
C VAL A 71 7.97 13.61 -9.16
N ARG A 72 8.86 14.28 -9.87
CA ARG A 72 10.00 14.97 -9.28
C ARG A 72 9.66 16.43 -8.99
N ALA A 73 10.39 17.04 -8.04
CA ALA A 73 10.24 18.46 -7.74
C ALA A 73 10.44 19.33 -8.99
N GLU A 74 11.45 19.02 -9.81
CA GLU A 74 11.71 19.75 -11.05
C GLU A 74 10.57 19.69 -12.07
N ASP A 75 9.82 18.56 -12.11
CA ASP A 75 8.65 18.40 -12.99
C ASP A 75 7.51 19.35 -12.60
N VAL A 76 7.39 19.61 -11.32
CA VAL A 76 6.40 20.56 -10.79
C VAL A 76 6.87 22.01 -10.98
N GLU A 77 8.15 22.27 -10.71
CA GLU A 77 8.75 23.60 -10.83
C GLU A 77 8.70 24.12 -12.28
N ASN A 78 8.96 23.26 -13.27
CA ASN A 78 8.93 23.65 -14.68
C ASN A 78 7.52 23.57 -15.31
N GLY A 79 6.52 23.14 -14.57
CA GLY A 79 5.13 23.07 -15.01
C GLY A 79 4.81 21.85 -15.89
N ARG A 80 5.71 20.87 -16.01
CA ARG A 80 5.46 19.65 -16.79
C ARG A 80 4.38 18.80 -16.14
N ILE A 81 4.36 18.75 -14.81
CA ILE A 81 3.37 18.04 -14.00
C ILE A 81 2.80 19.01 -12.97
N ALA A 82 1.48 19.02 -12.81
CA ALA A 82 0.78 19.88 -11.87
C ALA A 82 -0.29 19.10 -11.09
N PRO A 83 -0.61 19.52 -9.87
CA PRO A 83 -1.71 18.96 -9.12
C PRO A 83 -3.07 19.17 -9.78
#